data_03f6cccc0498892e4d41bb73ef7814bd
#
_entry.id   03f6cccc0498892e4d41bb73ef7814bd
#
_cell.length_a   1.000
_cell.length_b   1.000
_cell.length_c   1.000
_cell.angle_alpha   90.00
_cell.angle_beta   90.00
_cell.angle_gamma   90.00
#
_symmetry.space_group_name_H-M   'P 1'
#
loop_
_entity.id
_entity.type
_entity.pdbx_description
1 polymer ?
#
loop_
_entity_poly.entity_id
_entity_poly.type
_entity_poly.pdbx_seq_one_letter_code
_entity_poly.pdbx_strand_id
1 'polypeptide(L)'
;MDWLGMMPGKRGSRRLVGDYLLKQRDLMEGSFPDAVAIGGWSMDGHPPEGFDRPDLPPNTVLAPPEVYDIPLRSLYSRNISNLLMAGRNISASYVAFTSARVMATCAVIGQAVGTAAAQCVEGRLLPRELARDARQIAKLRQTLLRDDQTIKGLTNQDPLDLARTAKVSASAESGAAKAALLLDGHVRDIPDKRGDPAEVHHWAAPVGEGRPAWVELRWERPQRIREVQITFDSGFKRQLTLSSQESQNVNLLRAAQPETVKDYTLVARTADGKERTLATVKNNFQRLNRHRFEAAEVQSVRIEALATNGDALARIFEIRCYA
;
A
#
# COMPACT_ATOMS: atom_id res chain seq x y z
N MET A 1 7.80 -40.99 -4.46
CA MET A 1 6.66 -40.01 -4.51
C MET A 1 5.77 -40.37 -3.35
N ASP A 2 5.75 -39.54 -2.34
CA ASP A 2 5.09 -39.87 -1.07
C ASP A 2 3.60 -39.50 -1.09
N TRP A 3 3.19 -38.60 -1.98
CA TRP A 3 1.79 -38.19 -2.15
C TRP A 3 1.54 -37.54 -3.51
N LEU A 4 0.38 -37.82 -4.10
CA LEU A 4 -0.11 -37.19 -5.34
C LEU A 4 -1.50 -36.60 -5.07
N GLY A 5 -1.66 -35.31 -5.37
CA GLY A 5 -2.96 -34.66 -5.25
C GLY A 5 -4.02 -35.28 -6.16
N MET A 6 -5.17 -35.64 -5.59
CA MET A 6 -6.27 -36.29 -6.31
C MET A 6 -6.97 -35.35 -7.30
N MET A 7 -6.88 -34.02 -7.09
CA MET A 7 -7.51 -33.04 -7.97
C MET A 7 -6.48 -32.10 -8.57
N PRO A 8 -6.49 -31.84 -9.88
CA PRO A 8 -5.61 -30.89 -10.51
C PRO A 8 -5.93 -29.47 -10.02
N GLY A 9 -4.90 -28.71 -9.69
CA GLY A 9 -5.03 -27.31 -9.29
C GLY A 9 -5.39 -26.43 -10.49
N LYS A 10 -6.67 -26.21 -10.75
CA LYS A 10 -7.10 -25.26 -11.79
C LYS A 10 -6.67 -23.85 -11.46
N ARG A 11 -5.76 -23.28 -12.25
CA ARG A 11 -5.19 -21.95 -12.05
C ARG A 11 -5.97 -20.82 -12.74
N GLY A 12 -6.82 -21.15 -13.68
CA GLY A 12 -7.75 -20.25 -14.34
C GLY A 12 -8.89 -21.04 -14.96
N SER A 13 -10.08 -20.49 -14.94
CA SER A 13 -11.23 -21.07 -15.63
C SER A 13 -12.11 -19.95 -16.19
N ARG A 14 -13.26 -19.67 -15.56
CA ARG A 14 -14.16 -18.61 -15.98
C ARG A 14 -13.64 -17.25 -15.52
N ARG A 15 -13.62 -16.28 -16.41
CA ARG A 15 -13.44 -14.86 -16.11
C ARG A 15 -14.74 -14.15 -16.40
N LEU A 16 -15.11 -13.24 -15.51
CA LEU A 16 -16.30 -12.42 -15.67
C LEU A 16 -16.02 -11.29 -16.66
N VAL A 17 -17.05 -10.77 -17.28
CA VAL A 17 -16.91 -9.68 -18.25
C VAL A 17 -17.30 -8.37 -17.57
N GLY A 18 -16.34 -7.47 -17.48
CA GLY A 18 -16.52 -6.09 -17.04
C GLY A 18 -16.81 -5.12 -18.16
N ASP A 19 -16.89 -3.84 -17.87
CA ASP A 19 -17.00 -2.80 -18.89
C ASP A 19 -15.67 -2.60 -19.65
N TYR A 20 -14.56 -3.07 -19.06
CA TYR A 20 -13.25 -3.12 -19.70
C TYR A 20 -12.66 -4.53 -19.61
N LEU A 21 -12.01 -4.97 -20.68
CA LEU A 21 -11.23 -6.22 -20.74
C LEU A 21 -9.75 -5.86 -20.69
N LEU A 22 -9.10 -6.11 -19.56
CA LEU A 22 -7.66 -5.90 -19.38
C LEU A 22 -6.87 -6.81 -20.34
N LYS A 23 -5.94 -6.24 -21.12
CA LYS A 23 -5.19 -6.92 -22.19
C LYS A 23 -3.68 -6.82 -21.93
N GLN A 24 -2.90 -7.63 -22.65
CA GLN A 24 -1.44 -7.59 -22.62
C GLN A 24 -0.88 -6.17 -22.85
N ARG A 25 -1.39 -5.47 -23.85
CA ARG A 25 -0.94 -4.11 -24.17
C ARG A 25 -1.09 -3.15 -22.99
N ASP A 26 -2.16 -3.32 -22.22
CA ASP A 26 -2.43 -2.47 -21.05
C ASP A 26 -1.38 -2.68 -19.94
N LEU A 27 -0.86 -3.91 -19.81
CA LEU A 27 0.20 -4.24 -18.86
C LEU A 27 1.56 -3.68 -19.30
N MET A 28 1.74 -3.49 -20.60
CA MET A 28 3.00 -2.98 -21.16
C MET A 28 3.05 -1.46 -21.20
N GLU A 29 1.94 -0.80 -21.49
CA GLU A 29 1.89 0.62 -21.85
C GLU A 29 0.67 1.35 -21.24
N GLY A 30 -0.25 0.63 -20.62
CA GLY A 30 -1.55 1.17 -20.22
C GLY A 30 -1.48 2.11 -19.02
N SER A 31 -2.29 3.17 -19.09
CA SER A 31 -2.63 4.05 -17.98
C SER A 31 -4.13 4.28 -18.00
N PHE A 32 -4.75 4.30 -16.81
CA PHE A 32 -6.20 4.36 -16.71
C PHE A 32 -6.67 5.48 -15.80
N PRO A 33 -7.63 6.31 -16.25
CA PRO A 33 -8.22 7.36 -15.41
C PRO A 33 -9.01 6.80 -14.22
N ASP A 34 -9.36 5.53 -14.22
CA ASP A 34 -10.04 4.80 -13.15
C ASP A 34 -9.16 3.68 -12.55
N ALA A 35 -7.82 3.79 -12.61
CA ALA A 35 -6.91 2.89 -11.93
C ALA A 35 -7.14 2.90 -10.41
N VAL A 36 -7.27 1.73 -9.78
CA VAL A 36 -7.53 1.56 -8.35
C VAL A 36 -6.63 0.51 -7.69
N ALA A 37 -5.88 -0.21 -8.49
CA ALA A 37 -4.93 -1.23 -8.04
C ALA A 37 -3.74 -1.30 -9.00
N ILE A 38 -2.68 -1.97 -8.57
CA ILE A 38 -1.49 -2.23 -9.39
C ILE A 38 -1.19 -3.72 -9.43
N GLY A 39 -0.56 -4.16 -10.53
CA GLY A 39 0.10 -5.44 -10.67
C GLY A 39 1.53 -5.25 -11.16
N GLY A 40 2.39 -6.25 -11.01
CA GLY A 40 3.79 -6.13 -11.43
C GLY A 40 4.44 -7.48 -11.73
N TRP A 41 3.68 -8.58 -11.59
CA TRP A 41 4.19 -9.91 -11.92
C TRP A 41 4.32 -10.08 -13.44
N SER A 42 5.29 -10.88 -13.86
CA SER A 42 5.42 -11.23 -15.28
C SER A 42 4.20 -12.00 -15.79
N MET A 43 3.86 -11.81 -17.05
CA MET A 43 2.89 -12.66 -17.75
C MET A 43 3.50 -14.04 -17.91
N ASP A 44 3.06 -14.98 -17.10
CA ASP A 44 3.54 -16.35 -17.01
C ASP A 44 2.50 -17.29 -17.65
N GLY A 45 2.62 -17.45 -18.96
CA GLY A 45 1.74 -18.31 -19.76
C GLY A 45 2.22 -19.75 -19.78
N HIS A 46 1.31 -20.69 -19.52
CA HIS A 46 1.58 -22.13 -19.68
C HIS A 46 0.90 -22.63 -20.95
N PRO A 47 1.51 -23.55 -21.71
CA PRO A 47 0.88 -24.16 -22.89
C PRO A 47 -0.48 -24.76 -22.50
N PRO A 48 -1.56 -24.48 -23.26
CA PRO A 48 -2.88 -25.06 -22.97
C PRO A 48 -2.89 -26.59 -23.08
N GLU A 49 -2.05 -27.15 -23.94
CA GLU A 49 -1.90 -28.57 -24.19
C GLU A 49 -1.24 -29.32 -23.03
N GLY A 50 -0.51 -28.63 -22.17
CA GLY A 50 0.13 -29.21 -21.00
C GLY A 50 1.09 -30.34 -21.34
N PHE A 51 0.84 -31.52 -20.82
CA PHE A 51 1.66 -32.73 -21.05
C PHE A 51 1.60 -33.29 -22.47
N ASP A 52 0.60 -32.91 -23.27
CA ASP A 52 0.47 -33.37 -24.67
C ASP A 52 1.49 -32.71 -25.60
N ARG A 53 2.20 -31.67 -25.10
CA ARG A 53 3.25 -30.99 -25.85
C ARG A 53 4.54 -30.85 -25.03
N PRO A 54 5.22 -31.99 -24.73
CA PRO A 54 6.47 -32.02 -23.96
C PRO A 54 7.64 -31.35 -24.68
N ASP A 55 7.50 -31.10 -25.98
CA ASP A 55 8.45 -30.37 -26.82
C ASP A 55 8.42 -28.85 -26.58
N LEU A 56 7.34 -28.31 -26.00
CA LEU A 56 7.23 -26.90 -25.69
C LEU A 56 7.83 -26.55 -24.31
N PRO A 57 8.38 -25.35 -24.16
CA PRO A 57 8.75 -24.84 -22.82
C PRO A 57 7.58 -24.93 -21.85
N PRO A 58 7.80 -25.24 -20.56
CA PRO A 58 6.72 -25.37 -19.59
C PRO A 58 5.96 -24.06 -19.35
N ASN A 59 6.58 -22.93 -19.67
CA ASN A 59 5.97 -21.60 -19.61
C ASN A 59 6.65 -20.65 -20.58
N THR A 60 5.93 -19.56 -20.91
CA THR A 60 6.44 -18.39 -21.62
C THR A 60 6.31 -17.20 -20.70
N VAL A 61 7.41 -16.51 -20.42
CA VAL A 61 7.45 -15.38 -19.50
C VAL A 61 7.72 -14.09 -20.25
N LEU A 62 6.84 -13.11 -20.09
CA LEU A 62 7.00 -11.74 -20.57
C LEU A 62 6.79 -10.77 -19.41
N ALA A 63 7.85 -10.10 -18.97
CA ALA A 63 7.77 -9.12 -17.91
C ALA A 63 7.18 -7.78 -18.42
N PRO A 64 6.28 -7.14 -17.69
CA PRO A 64 5.94 -5.75 -17.95
C PRO A 64 7.17 -4.88 -17.62
N PRO A 65 7.32 -3.71 -18.27
CA PRO A 65 8.48 -2.83 -18.05
C PRO A 65 8.54 -2.28 -16.62
N GLU A 66 7.37 -2.13 -15.99
CA GLU A 66 7.20 -1.66 -14.62
C GLU A 66 5.85 -2.15 -14.05
N VAL A 67 5.48 -1.74 -12.85
CA VAL A 67 4.13 -1.99 -12.33
C VAL A 67 3.09 -1.34 -13.24
N TYR A 68 1.96 -2.04 -13.44
CA TYR A 68 0.88 -1.60 -14.32
C TYR A 68 -0.41 -1.34 -13.55
N ASP A 69 -1.25 -0.49 -14.12
CA ASP A 69 -2.54 -0.12 -13.57
C ASP A 69 -3.60 -1.20 -13.78
N ILE A 70 -4.49 -1.34 -12.81
CA ILE A 70 -5.72 -2.15 -12.90
C ILE A 70 -6.92 -1.22 -12.74
N PRO A 71 -7.73 -1.04 -13.82
CA PRO A 71 -8.87 -0.13 -13.80
C PRO A 71 -10.08 -0.73 -13.09
N LEU A 72 -10.86 0.10 -12.40
CA LEU A 72 -12.10 -0.33 -11.73
C LEU A 72 -13.09 -0.96 -12.71
N ARG A 73 -13.13 -0.50 -13.95
CA ARG A 73 -13.99 -1.05 -15.02
C ARG A 73 -13.72 -2.52 -15.38
N SER A 74 -12.59 -3.07 -14.96
CA SER A 74 -12.27 -4.51 -15.06
C SER A 74 -12.71 -5.30 -13.85
N LEU A 75 -13.22 -4.65 -12.80
CA LEU A 75 -13.47 -5.21 -11.48
C LEU A 75 -14.96 -5.24 -11.08
N TYR A 76 -15.86 -4.96 -12.02
CA TYR A 76 -17.30 -5.14 -11.80
C TYR A 76 -17.96 -5.75 -13.05
N SER A 77 -19.12 -6.36 -12.86
CA SER A 77 -19.85 -7.06 -13.93
C SER A 77 -20.53 -6.11 -14.89
N ARG A 78 -20.44 -6.41 -16.19
CA ARG A 78 -21.15 -5.66 -17.24
C ARG A 78 -22.67 -5.77 -17.13
N ASN A 79 -23.17 -6.94 -16.76
CA ASN A 79 -24.59 -7.28 -16.85
C ASN A 79 -25.28 -7.47 -15.49
N ILE A 80 -24.52 -7.61 -14.40
CA ILE A 80 -25.07 -7.64 -13.05
C ILE A 80 -24.65 -6.35 -12.34
N SER A 81 -25.60 -5.47 -12.11
CA SER A 81 -25.34 -4.07 -11.77
C SER A 81 -24.60 -3.85 -10.44
N ASN A 82 -24.79 -4.76 -9.46
CA ASN A 82 -24.20 -4.66 -8.13
C ASN A 82 -23.15 -5.74 -7.83
N LEU A 83 -22.61 -6.42 -8.85
CA LEU A 83 -21.58 -7.43 -8.69
C LEU A 83 -20.19 -6.84 -8.96
N LEU A 84 -19.34 -6.87 -7.93
CA LEU A 84 -17.92 -6.56 -8.00
C LEU A 84 -17.09 -7.86 -8.05
N MET A 85 -15.87 -7.76 -8.58
CA MET A 85 -15.00 -8.91 -8.86
C MET A 85 -13.60 -8.64 -8.31
N ALA A 86 -13.07 -9.58 -7.54
CA ALA A 86 -11.67 -9.56 -7.09
C ALA A 86 -11.04 -10.95 -7.27
N GLY A 87 -9.74 -10.97 -7.55
CA GLY A 87 -9.00 -12.22 -7.72
C GLY A 87 -8.90 -12.68 -9.18
N ARG A 88 -8.83 -13.98 -9.40
CA ARG A 88 -8.55 -14.58 -10.71
C ARG A 88 -9.69 -14.51 -11.72
N ASN A 89 -10.85 -14.07 -11.31
CA ASN A 89 -12.07 -13.98 -12.12
C ASN A 89 -12.34 -12.59 -12.69
N ILE A 90 -11.44 -11.64 -12.55
CA ILE A 90 -11.59 -10.29 -13.10
C ILE A 90 -11.70 -10.30 -14.63
N SER A 91 -12.19 -9.22 -15.22
CA SER A 91 -12.33 -9.05 -16.66
C SER A 91 -10.95 -8.82 -17.30
N ALA A 92 -10.31 -9.91 -17.72
CA ALA A 92 -8.99 -9.89 -18.34
C ALA A 92 -8.89 -10.93 -19.46
N SER A 93 -8.10 -10.61 -20.50
CA SER A 93 -7.68 -11.59 -21.50
C SER A 93 -6.84 -12.70 -20.84
N TYR A 94 -6.66 -13.83 -21.51
CA TYR A 94 -5.84 -14.92 -20.95
C TYR A 94 -4.43 -14.43 -20.63
N VAL A 95 -3.79 -13.70 -21.51
CA VAL A 95 -2.40 -13.23 -21.33
C VAL A 95 -2.30 -12.26 -20.15
N ALA A 96 -3.16 -11.26 -20.07
CA ALA A 96 -3.16 -10.32 -18.92
C ALA A 96 -3.46 -11.03 -17.59
N PHE A 97 -4.37 -12.01 -17.62
CA PHE A 97 -4.70 -12.85 -16.48
C PHE A 97 -3.46 -13.58 -15.92
N THR A 98 -2.55 -14.06 -16.80
CA THR A 98 -1.37 -14.82 -16.35
C THR A 98 -0.44 -14.01 -15.44
N SER A 99 -0.50 -12.68 -15.50
CA SER A 99 0.14 -11.76 -14.56
C SER A 99 -0.76 -11.43 -13.38
N ALA A 100 -1.99 -10.99 -13.63
CA ALA A 100 -2.88 -10.45 -12.60
C ALA A 100 -3.41 -11.50 -11.58
N ARG A 101 -3.23 -12.78 -11.86
CA ARG A 101 -3.73 -13.90 -11.04
C ARG A 101 -2.93 -14.20 -9.78
N VAL A 102 -1.74 -13.61 -9.59
CA VAL A 102 -0.90 -13.90 -8.42
C VAL A 102 -1.52 -13.34 -7.14
N MET A 103 -1.25 -14.01 -6.01
CA MET A 103 -1.93 -13.72 -4.74
C MET A 103 -1.77 -12.27 -4.29
N ALA A 104 -0.58 -11.69 -4.39
CA ALA A 104 -0.34 -10.30 -3.99
C ALA A 104 -1.19 -9.32 -4.82
N THR A 105 -1.22 -9.47 -6.14
CA THR A 105 -2.07 -8.66 -7.02
C THR A 105 -3.56 -8.85 -6.69
N CYS A 106 -3.99 -10.10 -6.45
CA CYS A 106 -5.38 -10.38 -6.05
C CYS A 106 -5.73 -9.73 -4.70
N ALA A 107 -4.79 -9.66 -3.74
CA ALA A 107 -5.00 -8.98 -2.46
C ALA A 107 -5.19 -7.47 -2.65
N VAL A 108 -4.35 -6.83 -3.45
CA VAL A 108 -4.46 -5.40 -3.80
C VAL A 108 -5.79 -5.10 -4.50
N ILE A 109 -6.20 -5.95 -5.46
CA ILE A 109 -7.52 -5.85 -6.10
C ILE A 109 -8.65 -6.02 -5.08
N GLY A 110 -8.51 -6.96 -4.14
CA GLY A 110 -9.48 -7.21 -3.09
C GLY A 110 -9.73 -6.00 -2.20
N GLN A 111 -8.66 -5.32 -1.78
CA GLN A 111 -8.76 -4.07 -1.03
C GLN A 111 -9.46 -2.98 -1.85
N ALA A 112 -9.06 -2.79 -3.11
CA ALA A 112 -9.68 -1.80 -3.99
C ALA A 112 -11.19 -2.05 -4.17
N VAL A 113 -11.58 -3.29 -4.42
CA VAL A 113 -12.99 -3.70 -4.60
C VAL A 113 -13.79 -3.54 -3.31
N GLY A 114 -13.22 -3.95 -2.16
CA GLY A 114 -13.87 -3.80 -0.86
C GLY A 114 -14.15 -2.34 -0.51
N THR A 115 -13.15 -1.47 -0.73
CA THR A 115 -13.29 -0.02 -0.51
C THR A 115 -14.31 0.60 -1.48
N ALA A 116 -14.28 0.20 -2.77
CA ALA A 116 -15.27 0.64 -3.75
C ALA A 116 -16.69 0.19 -3.38
N ALA A 117 -16.86 -1.04 -2.89
CA ALA A 117 -18.15 -1.55 -2.42
C ALA A 117 -18.70 -0.74 -1.24
N ALA A 118 -17.85 -0.43 -0.25
CA ALA A 118 -18.24 0.42 0.87
C ALA A 118 -18.66 1.82 0.40
N GLN A 119 -17.89 2.43 -0.50
CA GLN A 119 -18.24 3.74 -1.06
C GLN A 119 -19.54 3.71 -1.88
N CYS A 120 -19.81 2.61 -2.61
CA CYS A 120 -21.07 2.42 -3.31
C CYS A 120 -22.26 2.37 -2.36
N VAL A 121 -22.14 1.63 -1.25
CA VAL A 121 -23.19 1.52 -0.23
C VAL A 121 -23.45 2.87 0.44
N GLU A 122 -22.40 3.55 0.91
CA GLU A 122 -22.49 4.86 1.55
C GLU A 122 -23.11 5.92 0.62
N GLY A 123 -22.67 5.94 -0.64
CA GLY A 123 -23.13 6.89 -1.66
C GLY A 123 -24.43 6.51 -2.35
N ARG A 124 -24.99 5.31 -2.08
CA ARG A 124 -26.11 4.71 -2.83
C ARG A 124 -25.86 4.69 -4.33
N LEU A 125 -24.65 4.32 -4.74
CA LEU A 125 -24.19 4.25 -6.12
C LEU A 125 -24.06 2.79 -6.56
N LEU A 126 -24.19 2.57 -7.86
CA LEU A 126 -23.76 1.33 -8.49
C LEU A 126 -22.26 1.40 -8.84
N PRO A 127 -21.53 0.27 -8.89
CA PRO A 127 -20.11 0.24 -9.27
C PRO A 127 -19.81 0.96 -10.61
N ARG A 128 -20.69 0.84 -11.57
CA ARG A 128 -20.56 1.53 -12.88
C ARG A 128 -20.71 3.04 -12.76
N GLU A 129 -21.58 3.52 -11.92
CA GLU A 129 -21.78 4.94 -11.65
C GLU A 129 -20.55 5.52 -10.97
N LEU A 130 -20.03 4.83 -9.94
CA LEU A 130 -18.79 5.19 -9.28
C LEU A 130 -17.63 5.27 -10.27
N ALA A 131 -17.46 4.26 -11.14
CA ALA A 131 -16.38 4.21 -12.13
C ALA A 131 -16.43 5.30 -13.20
N ARG A 132 -17.61 5.86 -13.48
CA ARG A 132 -17.82 6.93 -14.47
C ARG A 132 -17.71 8.34 -13.90
N ASP A 133 -17.78 8.48 -12.60
CA ASP A 133 -17.65 9.77 -11.93
C ASP A 133 -16.21 9.99 -11.46
N ALA A 134 -15.52 10.95 -12.06
CA ALA A 134 -14.14 11.29 -11.74
C ALA A 134 -13.95 11.73 -10.28
N ARG A 135 -14.97 12.36 -9.65
CA ARG A 135 -14.92 12.77 -8.25
C ARG A 135 -14.99 11.55 -7.32
N GLN A 136 -15.84 10.57 -7.66
CA GLN A 136 -15.95 9.33 -6.90
C GLN A 136 -14.68 8.49 -7.01
N ILE A 137 -14.06 8.42 -8.19
CA ILE A 137 -12.76 7.78 -8.40
C ILE A 137 -11.66 8.49 -7.61
N ALA A 138 -11.61 9.81 -7.61
CA ALA A 138 -10.64 10.56 -6.82
C ALA A 138 -10.81 10.28 -5.31
N LYS A 139 -12.05 10.28 -4.78
CA LYS A 139 -12.36 9.92 -3.40
C LYS A 139 -11.91 8.49 -3.08
N LEU A 140 -12.24 7.52 -3.95
CA LEU A 140 -11.83 6.11 -3.78
C LEU A 140 -10.31 5.97 -3.68
N ARG A 141 -9.58 6.62 -4.58
CA ARG A 141 -8.12 6.62 -4.61
C ARG A 141 -7.50 7.19 -3.33
N GLN A 142 -7.99 8.34 -2.85
CA GLN A 142 -7.50 8.93 -1.61
C GLN A 142 -7.81 8.05 -0.40
N THR A 143 -8.97 7.36 -0.37
CA THR A 143 -9.28 6.37 0.67
C THR A 143 -8.32 5.18 0.61
N LEU A 144 -8.00 4.65 -0.57
CA LEU A 144 -7.05 3.56 -0.75
C LEU A 144 -5.64 3.96 -0.33
N LEU A 145 -5.18 5.15 -0.71
CA LEU A 145 -3.88 5.69 -0.26
C LEU A 145 -3.83 5.88 1.26
N ARG A 146 -4.94 6.33 1.88
CA ARG A 146 -5.06 6.43 3.33
C ARG A 146 -4.96 5.07 4.02
N ASP A 147 -5.38 4.00 3.34
CA ASP A 147 -5.29 2.63 3.81
C ASP A 147 -4.00 1.93 3.37
N ASP A 148 -2.95 2.70 3.04
CA ASP A 148 -1.60 2.26 2.67
C ASP A 148 -1.54 1.45 1.36
N GLN A 149 -2.55 1.55 0.49
CA GLN A 149 -2.51 0.97 -0.83
C GLN A 149 -1.82 1.91 -1.82
N THR A 150 -0.75 1.46 -2.46
CA THR A 150 -0.09 2.23 -3.52
C THR A 150 -0.87 2.14 -4.83
N ILE A 151 -1.03 3.27 -5.51
CA ILE A 151 -1.54 3.38 -6.88
C ILE A 151 -0.49 4.15 -7.68
N LYS A 152 -0.13 3.65 -8.87
CA LYS A 152 0.94 4.22 -9.71
C LYS A 152 0.71 5.71 -9.97
N GLY A 153 1.73 6.53 -9.72
CA GLY A 153 1.71 7.97 -9.99
C GLY A 153 0.77 8.80 -9.11
N LEU A 154 0.22 8.23 -8.02
CA LEU A 154 -0.66 8.95 -7.11
C LEU A 154 -0.04 9.11 -5.73
N THR A 155 -0.26 10.29 -5.16
CA THR A 155 0.18 10.66 -3.82
C THR A 155 -0.99 11.13 -2.96
N ASN A 156 -0.77 11.26 -1.66
CA ASN A 156 -1.76 11.82 -0.75
C ASN A 156 -2.10 13.27 -1.12
N GLN A 157 -3.34 13.48 -1.52
CA GLN A 157 -3.93 14.79 -1.79
C GLN A 157 -5.23 14.99 -1.00
N ASP A 158 -5.43 14.21 0.07
CA ASP A 158 -6.62 14.29 0.91
C ASP A 158 -6.73 15.69 1.55
N PRO A 159 -7.75 16.48 1.22
CA PRO A 159 -7.93 17.81 1.79
C PRO A 159 -8.30 17.79 3.27
N LEU A 160 -8.69 16.64 3.80
CA LEU A 160 -9.02 16.46 5.22
C LEU A 160 -7.78 16.15 6.06
N ASP A 161 -6.64 15.86 5.43
CA ASP A 161 -5.39 15.61 6.12
C ASP A 161 -4.74 16.94 6.56
N LEU A 162 -4.90 17.28 7.83
CA LEU A 162 -4.37 18.50 8.44
C LEU A 162 -2.84 18.52 8.50
N ALA A 163 -2.16 17.35 8.46
CA ALA A 163 -0.71 17.27 8.48
C ALA A 163 -0.08 18.02 7.30
N ARG A 164 -0.72 18.04 6.15
CA ARG A 164 -0.24 18.68 4.92
C ARG A 164 0.00 20.20 5.04
N THR A 165 -0.59 20.84 6.06
CA THR A 165 -0.42 22.28 6.32
C THR A 165 0.55 22.57 7.47
N ALA A 166 1.13 21.53 8.08
CA ALA A 166 2.05 21.66 9.18
C ALA A 166 3.48 21.99 8.71
N LYS A 167 4.24 22.63 9.58
CA LYS A 167 5.71 22.70 9.49
C LYS A 167 6.29 21.49 10.22
N VAL A 168 7.28 20.87 9.61
CA VAL A 168 7.94 19.66 10.17
C VAL A 168 9.30 20.05 10.76
N SER A 169 9.60 19.49 11.92
CA SER A 169 10.93 19.50 12.52
C SER A 169 11.29 18.12 13.08
N ALA A 170 12.57 17.82 13.23
CA ALA A 170 13.03 16.53 13.71
C ALA A 170 14.26 16.67 14.61
N SER A 171 14.52 15.62 15.42
CA SER A 171 15.73 15.54 16.26
C SER A 171 17.02 15.44 15.45
N ALA A 172 16.97 14.71 14.34
CA ALA A 172 18.06 14.50 13.40
C ALA A 172 17.49 14.00 12.06
N GLU A 173 18.36 13.96 11.04
CA GLU A 173 18.04 13.44 9.70
C GLU A 173 19.24 12.64 9.17
N SER A 174 18.98 11.54 8.48
CA SER A 174 20.00 10.64 7.95
C SER A 174 20.08 10.69 6.42
N GLY A 175 21.17 11.21 5.88
CA GLY A 175 21.39 11.25 4.43
C GLY A 175 20.29 12.00 3.67
N ALA A 176 19.69 11.33 2.69
CA ALA A 176 18.57 11.84 1.90
C ALA A 176 17.21 11.77 2.62
N ALA A 177 17.11 11.03 3.73
CA ALA A 177 15.87 10.80 4.48
C ALA A 177 15.54 12.01 5.36
N LYS A 178 14.77 12.96 4.83
CA LYS A 178 14.47 14.27 5.43
C LYS A 178 13.08 14.32 6.06
N ALA A 179 12.92 15.10 7.13
CA ALA A 179 11.64 15.27 7.82
C ALA A 179 10.54 15.84 6.90
N ALA A 180 10.90 16.71 5.96
CA ALA A 180 9.96 17.28 4.99
C ALA A 180 9.27 16.22 4.11
N LEU A 181 9.92 15.05 3.89
CA LEU A 181 9.38 13.95 3.08
C LEU A 181 8.18 13.25 3.73
N LEU A 182 7.96 13.45 5.03
CA LEU A 182 6.77 12.94 5.73
C LEU A 182 5.44 13.50 5.19
N LEU A 183 5.49 14.59 4.43
CA LEU A 183 4.34 15.31 3.90
C LEU A 183 4.31 15.34 2.36
N ASP A 184 5.20 14.62 1.68
CA ASP A 184 5.26 14.57 0.22
C ASP A 184 4.17 13.68 -0.40
N GLY A 185 3.48 12.92 0.43
CA GLY A 185 2.33 12.08 0.07
C GLY A 185 2.70 10.69 -0.44
N HIS A 186 3.97 10.30 -0.36
CA HIS A 186 4.43 8.96 -0.67
C HIS A 186 4.49 8.09 0.59
N VAL A 187 4.11 6.82 0.44
CA VAL A 187 4.16 5.84 1.54
C VAL A 187 5.27 4.80 1.35
N ARG A 188 6.13 4.99 0.36
CA ARG A 188 7.24 4.09 0.04
C ARG A 188 8.28 4.84 -0.80
N ASP A 189 9.52 4.37 -0.73
CA ASP A 189 10.56 4.79 -1.67
C ASP A 189 10.24 4.29 -3.09
N ILE A 190 10.68 5.03 -4.09
CA ILE A 190 10.56 4.60 -5.49
C ILE A 190 11.84 3.86 -5.85
N PRO A 191 11.77 2.56 -6.17
CA PRO A 191 12.94 1.76 -6.49
C PRO A 191 13.43 2.02 -7.92
N ASP A 192 14.71 1.86 -8.11
CA ASP A 192 15.32 1.73 -9.44
C ASP A 192 15.05 0.32 -10.04
N LYS A 193 15.65 0.06 -11.23
CA LYS A 193 15.51 -1.26 -11.89
C LYS A 193 16.16 -2.42 -11.13
N ARG A 194 17.02 -2.14 -10.13
CA ARG A 194 17.67 -3.14 -9.28
C ARG A 194 16.92 -3.37 -7.97
N GLY A 195 15.91 -2.52 -7.69
CA GLY A 195 15.14 -2.55 -6.45
C GLY A 195 15.75 -1.69 -5.34
N ASP A 196 16.83 -0.94 -5.62
CA ASP A 196 17.39 0.04 -4.70
C ASP A 196 16.57 1.33 -4.74
N PRO A 197 16.46 2.09 -3.63
CA PRO A 197 15.77 3.37 -3.64
C PRO A 197 16.42 4.36 -4.61
N ALA A 198 15.73 4.66 -5.72
CA ALA A 198 16.11 5.75 -6.63
C ALA A 198 15.68 7.10 -6.05
N GLU A 199 14.50 7.12 -5.42
CA GLU A 199 13.96 8.30 -4.74
C GLU A 199 13.54 7.91 -3.32
N VAL A 200 14.03 8.69 -2.34
CA VAL A 200 13.76 8.49 -0.92
C VAL A 200 12.54 9.32 -0.52
N HIS A 201 11.56 8.69 0.10
CA HIS A 201 10.30 9.29 0.53
C HIS A 201 9.99 9.02 2.01
N HIS A 202 11.02 9.02 2.85
CA HIS A 202 10.84 8.82 4.29
C HIS A 202 11.78 9.73 5.08
N TRP A 203 11.45 9.93 6.34
CA TRP A 203 12.38 10.44 7.33
C TRP A 203 13.08 9.28 8.03
N ALA A 204 14.38 9.47 8.36
CA ALA A 204 15.12 8.55 9.21
C ALA A 204 16.05 9.29 10.17
N ALA A 205 16.16 8.76 11.40
CA ALA A 205 17.10 9.24 12.40
C ALA A 205 17.59 8.10 13.32
N PRO A 206 18.82 8.21 13.87
CA PRO A 206 19.34 7.23 14.83
C PRO A 206 18.46 7.13 16.08
N VAL A 207 18.23 5.88 16.52
CA VAL A 207 17.55 5.53 17.78
C VAL A 207 18.53 4.80 18.67
N GLY A 208 18.58 5.17 19.94
CA GLY A 208 19.41 4.48 20.94
C GLY A 208 19.97 5.42 21.98
N GLU A 209 20.77 4.86 22.93
CA GLU A 209 21.49 5.58 23.99
C GLU A 209 20.64 6.51 24.87
N GLY A 210 19.35 6.12 25.11
CA GLY A 210 18.44 6.89 25.96
C GLY A 210 17.90 8.18 25.33
N ARG A 211 18.17 8.42 24.05
CA ARG A 211 17.65 9.55 23.30
C ARG A 211 16.62 9.08 22.27
N PRO A 212 15.36 9.54 22.34
CA PRO A 212 14.39 9.25 21.31
C PRO A 212 14.71 9.97 20.00
N ALA A 213 14.53 9.30 18.88
CA ALA A 213 14.43 9.98 17.60
C ALA A 213 13.01 10.54 17.48
N TRP A 214 12.85 11.82 17.20
CA TRP A 214 11.54 12.44 17.13
C TRP A 214 11.32 13.28 15.91
N VAL A 215 10.06 13.35 15.47
CA VAL A 215 9.53 14.29 14.49
C VAL A 215 8.33 15.03 15.09
N GLU A 216 8.19 16.31 14.77
CA GLU A 216 7.10 17.15 15.22
C GLU A 216 6.45 17.87 14.04
N LEU A 217 5.14 17.75 13.95
CA LEU A 217 4.27 18.55 13.11
C LEU A 217 3.75 19.73 13.94
N ARG A 218 3.95 20.96 13.46
CA ARG A 218 3.50 22.18 14.13
C ARG A 218 2.68 23.05 13.18
N TRP A 219 1.52 23.48 13.62
CA TRP A 219 0.65 24.40 12.87
C TRP A 219 0.82 25.84 13.34
N GLU A 220 0.56 26.79 12.46
CA GLU A 220 0.54 28.23 12.82
C GLU A 220 -0.61 28.57 13.76
N ARG A 221 -1.74 27.90 13.58
CA ARG A 221 -2.93 27.98 14.46
C ARG A 221 -3.25 26.61 15.00
N PRO A 222 -3.74 26.50 16.25
CA PRO A 222 -4.15 25.22 16.80
C PRO A 222 -5.13 24.49 15.89
N GLN A 223 -4.99 23.17 15.81
CA GLN A 223 -5.88 22.30 15.04
C GLN A 223 -6.62 21.36 15.99
N ARG A 224 -7.89 21.11 15.69
CA ARG A 224 -8.67 20.12 16.41
C ARG A 224 -8.42 18.75 15.77
N ILE A 225 -7.75 17.86 16.50
CA ILE A 225 -7.34 16.55 15.99
C ILE A 225 -7.93 15.45 16.87
N ARG A 226 -8.44 14.38 16.24
CA ARG A 226 -8.94 13.15 16.89
C ARG A 226 -8.31 11.88 16.38
N GLU A 227 -7.59 11.92 15.25
CA GLU A 227 -6.89 10.78 14.70
C GLU A 227 -5.51 11.21 14.19
N VAL A 228 -4.48 10.43 14.55
CA VAL A 228 -3.15 10.51 13.96
C VAL A 228 -2.85 9.14 13.36
N GLN A 229 -2.45 9.12 12.10
CA GLN A 229 -2.03 7.94 11.37
C GLN A 229 -0.53 8.04 11.07
N ILE A 230 0.19 6.94 11.29
CA ILE A 230 1.64 6.86 11.09
C ILE A 230 1.93 5.66 10.22
N THR A 231 2.69 5.85 9.13
CA THR A 231 3.17 4.78 8.25
C THR A 231 4.66 4.59 8.46
N PHE A 232 5.03 3.50 9.15
CA PHE A 232 6.43 3.12 9.41
C PHE A 232 7.03 2.34 8.23
N ASP A 233 8.36 2.22 8.21
CA ASP A 233 9.03 1.28 7.33
C ASP A 233 8.81 -0.17 7.80
N SER A 234 8.66 -1.07 6.86
CA SER A 234 8.53 -2.51 7.09
C SER A 234 9.49 -3.34 6.25
N GLY A 235 10.55 -2.71 5.73
CA GLY A 235 11.61 -3.40 5.02
C GLY A 235 11.21 -3.96 3.67
N PHE A 236 10.59 -3.19 2.80
CA PHE A 236 10.17 -3.61 1.45
C PHE A 236 11.29 -4.15 0.56
N LYS A 237 12.54 -4.03 0.96
CA LYS A 237 13.69 -4.62 0.26
C LYS A 237 13.75 -6.14 0.37
N ARG A 238 13.03 -6.73 1.32
CA ARG A 238 12.98 -8.17 1.55
C ARG A 238 11.66 -8.76 1.10
N GLN A 239 11.70 -10.01 0.71
CA GLN A 239 10.48 -10.79 0.52
C GLN A 239 9.80 -11.01 1.88
N LEU A 240 8.54 -10.61 2.00
CA LEU A 240 7.76 -10.71 3.23
C LEU A 240 6.78 -11.89 3.23
N THR A 241 6.67 -12.62 2.13
CA THR A 241 5.73 -13.73 1.97
C THR A 241 6.46 -15.04 1.69
N LEU A 242 5.89 -16.15 2.16
CA LEU A 242 6.38 -17.49 1.86
C LEU A 242 6.37 -17.75 0.34
N SER A 243 7.43 -18.37 -0.13
CA SER A 243 7.58 -18.85 -1.50
C SER A 243 7.52 -20.38 -1.53
N SER A 244 7.18 -20.95 -2.69
CA SER A 244 7.35 -22.38 -2.96
C SER A 244 8.82 -22.78 -3.13
N GLN A 245 9.73 -21.81 -3.23
CA GLN A 245 11.18 -22.03 -3.36
C GLN A 245 11.84 -21.92 -1.99
N GLU A 246 12.39 -23.03 -1.51
CA GLU A 246 13.05 -23.08 -0.20
C GLU A 246 14.25 -22.12 -0.11
N SER A 247 15.00 -21.98 -1.21
CA SER A 247 16.11 -21.02 -1.30
C SER A 247 15.71 -19.55 -1.02
N GLN A 248 14.46 -19.20 -1.22
CA GLN A 248 13.93 -17.89 -0.85
C GLN A 248 13.46 -17.85 0.62
N ASN A 249 12.88 -18.95 1.10
CA ASN A 249 12.34 -19.03 2.46
C ASN A 249 13.43 -19.00 3.53
N VAL A 250 14.64 -19.47 3.26
CA VAL A 250 15.76 -19.44 4.21
C VAL A 250 16.20 -18.00 4.54
N ASN A 251 15.96 -17.05 3.63
CA ASN A 251 16.27 -15.63 3.83
C ASN A 251 15.08 -14.83 4.37
N LEU A 252 13.94 -15.48 4.58
CA LEU A 252 12.74 -14.82 5.06
C LEU A 252 12.85 -14.56 6.57
N LEU A 253 12.75 -13.31 6.97
CA LEU A 253 12.69 -12.94 8.37
C LEU A 253 11.27 -13.17 8.93
N ARG A 254 11.08 -14.26 9.67
CA ARG A 254 9.78 -14.64 10.26
C ARG A 254 9.57 -13.99 11.64
N ALA A 255 9.72 -12.67 11.67
CA ALA A 255 9.59 -11.85 12.89
C ALA A 255 9.11 -10.44 12.50
N ALA A 256 8.95 -9.58 13.51
CA ALA A 256 8.80 -8.15 13.26
C ALA A 256 10.00 -7.65 12.44
N GLN A 257 9.73 -6.84 11.41
CA GLN A 257 10.80 -6.36 10.53
C GLN A 257 11.69 -5.35 11.26
N PRO A 258 13.03 -5.44 11.16
CA PRO A 258 13.96 -4.62 11.93
C PRO A 258 13.72 -3.12 11.80
N GLU A 259 13.35 -2.66 10.60
CA GLU A 259 13.14 -1.24 10.28
C GLU A 259 11.87 -0.66 10.91
N THR A 260 10.93 -1.53 11.32
CA THR A 260 9.67 -1.08 11.92
C THR A 260 9.93 -0.54 13.33
N VAL A 261 9.49 0.69 13.60
CA VAL A 261 9.56 1.29 14.94
C VAL A 261 8.75 0.44 15.91
N LYS A 262 9.44 -0.02 16.98
CA LYS A 262 8.91 -0.97 17.98
C LYS A 262 8.19 -0.26 19.10
N ASP A 263 8.90 0.69 19.73
CA ASP A 263 8.38 1.43 20.89
C ASP A 263 8.39 2.91 20.57
N TYR A 264 7.26 3.57 20.81
CA TYR A 264 7.13 5.01 20.55
C TYR A 264 6.03 5.65 21.39
N THR A 265 6.12 6.98 21.55
CA THR A 265 5.08 7.81 22.14
C THR A 265 4.56 8.81 21.10
N LEU A 266 3.27 9.13 21.22
CA LEU A 266 2.60 10.20 20.50
C LEU A 266 2.23 11.27 21.52
N VAL A 267 2.79 12.46 21.36
CA VAL A 267 2.61 13.59 22.29
C VAL A 267 1.98 14.76 21.55
N ALA A 268 0.93 15.34 22.10
CA ALA A 268 0.36 16.60 21.64
C ALA A 268 0.79 17.74 22.55
N ARG A 269 0.99 18.93 21.98
CA ARG A 269 1.24 20.16 22.72
C ARG A 269 0.16 21.17 22.37
N THR A 270 -0.46 21.73 23.40
CA THR A 270 -1.46 22.80 23.29
C THR A 270 -0.80 24.18 23.09
N ALA A 271 -1.58 25.19 22.75
CA ALA A 271 -1.07 26.55 22.50
C ALA A 271 -0.42 27.19 23.74
N ASP A 272 -0.88 26.82 24.96
CA ASP A 272 -0.29 27.23 26.24
C ASP A 272 0.95 26.45 26.64
N GLY A 273 1.43 25.55 25.74
CA GLY A 273 2.66 24.77 25.92
C GLY A 273 2.52 23.50 26.77
N LYS A 274 1.31 23.16 27.23
CA LYS A 274 1.09 21.91 27.98
C LYS A 274 1.21 20.70 27.05
N GLU A 275 1.88 19.68 27.55
CA GLU A 275 2.02 18.41 26.84
C GLU A 275 1.00 17.39 27.33
N ARG A 276 0.45 16.62 26.39
CA ARG A 276 -0.43 15.48 26.65
C ARG A 276 0.04 14.30 25.84
N THR A 277 0.33 13.19 26.48
CA THR A 277 0.55 11.92 25.79
C THR A 277 -0.78 11.41 25.24
N LEU A 278 -0.86 11.25 23.93
CA LEU A 278 -2.04 10.73 23.22
C LEU A 278 -1.98 9.20 23.11
N ALA A 279 -0.79 8.63 22.94
CA ALA A 279 -0.58 7.19 22.89
C ALA A 279 0.84 6.81 23.35
N THR A 280 0.95 5.65 23.97
CA THR A 280 2.23 4.96 24.26
C THR A 280 2.13 3.56 23.68
N VAL A 281 2.99 3.22 22.74
CA VAL A 281 2.98 1.94 22.05
C VAL A 281 4.25 1.17 22.40
N LYS A 282 4.09 -0.10 22.68
CA LYS A 282 5.15 -1.06 22.95
C LYS A 282 5.02 -2.27 22.04
N ASN A 283 6.16 -2.82 21.61
CA ASN A 283 6.21 -4.03 20.79
C ASN A 283 5.40 -3.93 19.49
N ASN A 284 5.38 -2.76 18.85
CA ASN A 284 4.75 -2.61 17.55
C ASN A 284 5.52 -3.42 16.48
N PHE A 285 4.76 -4.06 15.60
CA PHE A 285 5.25 -4.77 14.42
C PHE A 285 4.49 -4.38 13.15
N GLN A 286 3.50 -3.48 13.29
CA GLN A 286 2.66 -3.04 12.19
C GLN A 286 3.26 -1.82 11.50
N ARG A 287 3.12 -1.80 10.19
CA ARG A 287 3.51 -0.68 9.35
C ARG A 287 2.58 0.52 9.54
N LEU A 288 1.27 0.31 9.37
CA LEU A 288 0.26 1.35 9.48
C LEU A 288 -0.36 1.34 10.87
N ASN A 289 -0.20 2.44 11.60
CA ASN A 289 -0.78 2.64 12.93
C ASN A 289 -1.76 3.81 12.93
N ARG A 290 -2.94 3.61 13.51
CA ARG A 290 -3.98 4.64 13.65
C ARG A 290 -4.30 4.84 15.11
N HIS A 291 -4.10 6.06 15.59
CA HIS A 291 -4.39 6.46 16.96
C HIS A 291 -5.62 7.36 16.97
N ARG A 292 -6.70 6.85 17.57
CA ARG A 292 -7.93 7.60 17.77
C ARG A 292 -8.06 7.96 19.23
N PHE A 293 -8.42 9.20 19.49
CA PHE A 293 -8.58 9.75 20.83
C PHE A 293 -9.70 10.80 20.85
N GLU A 294 -10.11 11.21 22.04
CA GLU A 294 -11.00 12.34 22.18
C GLU A 294 -10.39 13.58 21.53
N ALA A 295 -11.17 14.28 20.70
CA ALA A 295 -10.70 15.41 19.92
C ALA A 295 -10.06 16.48 20.82
N ALA A 296 -8.83 16.84 20.53
CA ALA A 296 -8.04 17.80 21.27
C ALA A 296 -7.60 18.95 20.36
N GLU A 297 -7.60 20.15 20.92
CA GLU A 297 -7.07 21.34 20.26
C GLU A 297 -5.57 21.44 20.55
N VAL A 298 -4.74 21.27 19.51
CA VAL A 298 -3.30 21.14 19.65
C VAL A 298 -2.54 22.06 18.71
N GLN A 299 -1.42 22.59 19.17
CA GLN A 299 -0.49 23.41 18.38
C GLN A 299 0.54 22.54 17.65
N SER A 300 0.90 21.39 18.23
CA SER A 300 1.80 20.43 17.59
C SER A 300 1.50 19.00 18.01
N VAL A 301 1.95 18.06 17.15
CA VAL A 301 1.96 16.61 17.42
C VAL A 301 3.36 16.11 17.18
N ARG A 302 3.94 15.42 18.18
CA ARG A 302 5.27 14.83 18.13
C ARG A 302 5.19 13.33 18.25
N ILE A 303 5.94 12.62 17.40
CA ILE A 303 6.18 11.20 17.50
C ILE A 303 7.60 11.00 17.99
N GLU A 304 7.77 10.27 19.10
CA GLU A 304 9.06 9.95 19.71
C GLU A 304 9.29 8.45 19.57
N ALA A 305 10.15 8.06 18.64
CA ALA A 305 10.57 6.68 18.45
C ALA A 305 11.65 6.33 19.49
N LEU A 306 11.37 5.33 20.33
CA LEU A 306 12.21 4.91 21.43
C LEU A 306 13.07 3.69 21.08
N ALA A 307 12.55 2.81 20.22
CA ALA A 307 13.22 1.61 19.75
C ALA A 307 12.67 1.16 18.41
N THR A 308 13.48 0.44 17.65
CA THR A 308 13.09 -0.34 16.47
C THR A 308 13.09 -1.84 16.79
N ASN A 309 12.67 -2.68 15.86
CA ASN A 309 12.76 -4.13 15.99
C ASN A 309 14.16 -4.70 15.67
N GLY A 310 15.17 -3.84 15.46
CA GLY A 310 16.55 -4.26 15.26
C GLY A 310 17.38 -3.36 14.34
N ASP A 311 16.80 -2.37 13.68
CA ASP A 311 17.54 -1.37 12.90
C ASP A 311 18.04 -0.23 13.80
N ALA A 312 19.16 0.37 13.45
CA ALA A 312 19.72 1.52 14.16
C ALA A 312 18.95 2.83 13.88
N LEU A 313 18.13 2.87 12.81
CA LEU A 313 17.39 4.05 12.39
C LEU A 313 15.88 3.84 12.55
N ALA A 314 15.21 4.77 13.22
CA ALA A 314 13.75 4.89 13.08
C ALA A 314 13.44 5.48 11.70
N ARG A 315 12.44 4.90 11.01
CA ARG A 315 11.97 5.39 9.70
C ARG A 315 10.47 5.56 9.68
N ILE A 316 10.02 6.69 9.17
CA ILE A 316 8.60 7.03 8.97
C ILE A 316 8.43 7.52 7.55
N PHE A 317 7.46 6.94 6.83
CA PHE A 317 7.10 7.38 5.48
C PHE A 317 6.11 8.53 5.49
N GLU A 318 5.06 8.43 6.28
CA GLU A 318 3.98 9.41 6.26
C GLU A 318 3.35 9.57 7.64
N ILE A 319 2.92 10.78 7.94
CA ILE A 319 2.08 11.11 9.08
C ILE A 319 0.86 11.86 8.56
N ARG A 320 -0.35 11.40 8.95
CA ARG A 320 -1.61 12.08 8.64
C ARG A 320 -2.33 12.46 9.93
N CYS A 321 -3.04 13.57 9.91
CA CYS A 321 -3.81 14.07 11.04
C CYS A 321 -5.22 14.45 10.62
N TYR A 322 -6.23 14.00 11.37
CA TYR A 322 -7.64 14.24 11.05
C TYR A 322 -8.42 14.79 12.24
N ALA A 323 -9.40 15.68 11.91
CA ALA A 323 -10.34 16.26 12.86
C ALA A 323 -11.41 15.29 13.35
#